data_48af4283654b9820b695ff5417db35d8
#
_entry.id   48af4283654b9820b695ff5417db35d8
#
_cell.length_a   1.000
_cell.length_b   1.000
_cell.length_c   1.000
_cell.angle_alpha   90.00
_cell.angle_beta   90.00
_cell.angle_gamma   90.00
#
_symmetry.space_group_name_H-M   'P 1'
#
loop_
_entity.id
_entity.type
_entity.pdbx_description
1 polymer ?
#
loop_
_entity_poly.entity_id
_entity_poly.type
_entity_poly.pdbx_seq_one_letter_code
_entity_poly.pdbx_strand_id
1 'polypeptide(L)'
;MKQPLVLKALLAGLAVFLFQACATTAPTTGIAALTGTWTNSLGTVWTMRADGSFDVDLNKDGKRDAWGTCSVEGNTVTIIGTGGTVPKGCAKTKGSYHFTRSKDTLHFTLIKDPCKLRVKNVTLDWTRK
;
A
#
# COMPACT_ATOMS: atom_id res chain seq x y z
N MET A 1 61.66 -46.31 25.68
CA MET A 1 60.37 -45.74 26.09
C MET A 1 59.83 -44.93 24.91
N LYS A 2 58.80 -45.39 24.32
CA LYS A 2 58.18 -44.70 23.21
C LYS A 2 56.94 -43.93 23.71
N GLN A 3 56.98 -42.63 23.66
CA GLN A 3 55.79 -41.82 23.96
C GLN A 3 54.81 -41.79 22.78
N PRO A 4 53.50 -41.93 23.00
CA PRO A 4 52.58 -41.84 21.96
C PRO A 4 52.34 -40.35 21.60
N LEU A 5 52.47 -40.06 20.35
CA LEU A 5 52.12 -38.77 19.73
C LEU A 5 50.61 -38.57 19.83
N VAL A 6 50.18 -37.65 20.70
CA VAL A 6 48.78 -37.26 20.77
C VAL A 6 48.53 -36.28 19.64
N LEU A 7 47.91 -36.76 18.59
CA LEU A 7 47.44 -35.95 17.48
C LEU A 7 46.21 -35.17 17.94
N LYS A 8 46.39 -33.89 18.29
CA LYS A 8 45.27 -32.98 18.53
C LYS A 8 44.65 -32.59 17.21
N ALA A 9 43.55 -33.24 16.88
CA ALA A 9 42.70 -32.81 15.77
C ALA A 9 41.99 -31.53 16.19
N LEU A 10 42.39 -30.38 15.61
CA LEU A 10 41.64 -29.12 15.65
C LEU A 10 40.44 -29.25 14.72
N LEU A 11 39.27 -29.48 15.27
CA LEU A 11 38.00 -29.28 14.56
C LEU A 11 37.75 -27.78 14.45
N ALA A 12 38.09 -27.18 13.33
CA ALA A 12 37.63 -25.85 12.95
C ALA A 12 36.16 -25.95 12.61
N GLY A 13 35.30 -25.61 13.56
CA GLY A 13 33.87 -25.47 13.34
C GLY A 13 33.61 -24.26 12.47
N LEU A 14 33.32 -24.51 11.19
CA LEU A 14 32.83 -23.49 10.24
C LEU A 14 31.39 -23.18 10.63
N ALA A 15 31.17 -22.12 11.42
CA ALA A 15 29.85 -21.60 11.74
C ALA A 15 29.32 -20.90 10.46
N VAL A 16 28.52 -21.63 9.69
CA VAL A 16 27.77 -21.05 8.56
C VAL A 16 26.63 -20.24 9.19
N PHE A 17 26.81 -18.92 9.29
CA PHE A 17 25.71 -18.00 9.58
C PHE A 17 24.82 -17.92 8.34
N LEU A 18 23.74 -18.70 8.36
CA LEU A 18 22.65 -18.54 7.42
C LEU A 18 21.95 -17.23 7.76
N PHE A 19 22.31 -16.16 7.07
CA PHE A 19 21.50 -14.95 7.06
C PHE A 19 20.17 -15.29 6.35
N GLN A 20 19.17 -15.64 7.14
CA GLN A 20 17.81 -15.70 6.62
C GLN A 20 17.37 -14.27 6.36
N ALA A 21 17.46 -13.82 5.11
CA ALA A 21 16.83 -12.60 4.67
C ALA A 21 15.32 -12.83 4.82
N CYS A 22 14.69 -12.22 5.84
CA CYS A 22 13.24 -12.14 5.92
C CYS A 22 12.76 -11.30 4.72
N ALA A 23 12.30 -11.96 3.66
CA ALA A 23 11.59 -11.30 2.59
C ALA A 23 10.26 -10.80 3.15
N THR A 24 10.17 -9.50 3.44
CA THR A 24 8.93 -8.88 3.91
C THR A 24 7.96 -8.82 2.74
N THR A 25 6.98 -9.71 2.72
CA THR A 25 5.91 -9.69 1.73
C THR A 25 5.04 -8.46 1.95
N ALA A 26 4.71 -7.72 0.87
CA ALA A 26 3.80 -6.59 0.96
C ALA A 26 2.43 -7.03 1.47
N PRO A 27 1.78 -6.29 2.40
CA PRO A 27 0.45 -6.63 2.87
C PRO A 27 -0.56 -6.53 1.74
N THR A 28 -1.48 -7.50 1.64
CA THR A 28 -2.48 -7.61 0.58
C THR A 28 -3.89 -7.28 1.04
N THR A 29 -4.12 -7.15 2.34
CA THR A 29 -5.42 -6.87 2.96
C THR A 29 -5.31 -5.79 4.04
N GLY A 30 -6.44 -5.21 4.41
CA GLY A 30 -6.53 -4.18 5.44
C GLY A 30 -5.95 -2.84 4.98
N ILE A 31 -5.95 -1.86 5.90
CA ILE A 31 -5.43 -0.51 5.61
C ILE A 31 -3.94 -0.54 5.24
N ALA A 32 -3.17 -1.46 5.79
CA ALA A 32 -1.76 -1.61 5.48
C ALA A 32 -1.50 -1.90 3.99
N ALA A 33 -2.43 -2.57 3.30
CA ALA A 33 -2.35 -2.81 1.87
C ALA A 33 -2.43 -1.52 1.04
N LEU A 34 -3.11 -0.50 1.56
CA LEU A 34 -3.34 0.78 0.89
C LEU A 34 -2.37 1.88 1.33
N THR A 35 -1.72 1.72 2.48
CA THR A 35 -0.82 2.74 3.03
C THR A 35 0.36 3.00 2.10
N GLY A 36 0.63 4.27 1.84
CA GLY A 36 1.71 4.72 0.97
C GLY A 36 1.26 5.80 0.00
N THR A 37 2.12 6.12 -0.95
CA THR A 37 1.85 7.10 -1.99
C THR A 37 1.75 6.40 -3.33
N TRP A 38 0.67 6.66 -4.03
CA TRP A 38 0.28 5.99 -5.28
C TRP A 38 0.01 7.00 -6.37
N THR A 39 0.25 6.62 -7.61
CA THR A 39 -0.06 7.44 -8.79
C THR A 39 -0.73 6.60 -9.87
N ASN A 40 -1.53 7.23 -10.72
CA ASN A 40 -2.22 6.61 -11.84
C ASN A 40 -1.91 7.29 -13.17
N SER A 41 -2.49 6.81 -14.25
CA SER A 41 -2.26 7.32 -15.61
C SER A 41 -2.75 8.77 -15.85
N LEU A 42 -3.64 9.29 -15.00
CA LEU A 42 -4.06 10.69 -15.04
C LEU A 42 -3.05 11.63 -14.34
N GLY A 43 -2.03 11.08 -13.69
CA GLY A 43 -1.08 11.83 -12.88
C GLY A 43 -1.59 12.20 -11.49
N THR A 44 -2.74 11.68 -11.08
CA THR A 44 -3.22 11.82 -9.70
C THR A 44 -2.24 11.17 -8.74
N VAL A 45 -1.93 11.86 -7.65
CA VAL A 45 -1.13 11.33 -6.55
C VAL A 45 -2.02 11.17 -5.33
N TRP A 46 -2.10 9.97 -4.82
CA TRP A 46 -2.92 9.60 -3.67
C TRP A 46 -2.03 9.12 -2.53
N THR A 47 -2.04 9.83 -1.42
CA THR A 47 -1.30 9.47 -0.22
C THR A 47 -2.25 8.93 0.83
N MET A 48 -2.09 7.67 1.18
CA MET A 48 -2.88 6.95 2.17
C MET A 48 -2.06 6.73 3.42
N ARG A 49 -2.63 7.06 4.59
CA ARG A 49 -1.97 6.89 5.90
C ARG A 49 -2.57 5.72 6.68
N ALA A 50 -1.80 5.20 7.62
CA ALA A 50 -2.20 4.06 8.44
C ALA A 50 -3.46 4.33 9.30
N ASP A 51 -3.75 5.59 9.61
CA ASP A 51 -4.97 6.00 10.34
C ASP A 51 -6.23 6.08 9.46
N GLY A 52 -6.09 5.81 8.15
CA GLY A 52 -7.17 5.89 7.17
C GLY A 52 -7.36 7.25 6.54
N SER A 53 -6.64 8.29 6.99
CA SER A 53 -6.68 9.60 6.34
C SER A 53 -5.94 9.58 5.00
N PHE A 54 -6.38 10.38 4.05
CA PHE A 54 -5.72 10.51 2.76
C PHE A 54 -5.72 11.92 2.21
N ASP A 55 -4.74 12.20 1.37
CA ASP A 55 -4.66 13.38 0.53
C ASP A 55 -4.63 12.98 -0.94
N VAL A 56 -5.21 13.79 -1.80
CA VAL A 56 -5.20 13.64 -3.26
C VAL A 56 -4.69 14.92 -3.89
N ASP A 57 -3.66 14.80 -4.71
CA ASP A 57 -3.13 15.83 -5.61
C ASP A 57 -3.57 15.45 -7.04
N LEU A 58 -4.48 16.22 -7.61
CA LEU A 58 -5.09 15.91 -8.90
C LEU A 58 -4.24 16.36 -10.10
N ASN A 59 -3.40 17.35 -9.91
CA ASN A 59 -2.65 18.01 -10.98
C ASN A 59 -1.11 17.87 -10.85
N LYS A 60 -0.64 17.10 -9.88
CA LYS A 60 0.78 16.85 -9.66
C LYS A 60 1.61 18.09 -9.29
N ASP A 61 1.00 19.09 -8.67
CA ASP A 61 1.70 20.31 -8.25
C ASP A 61 2.34 20.20 -6.85
N GLY A 62 2.20 19.06 -6.19
CA GLY A 62 2.71 18.80 -4.84
C GLY A 62 1.81 19.30 -3.72
N LYS A 63 0.66 19.88 -4.04
CA LYS A 63 -0.34 20.35 -3.08
C LYS A 63 -1.57 19.44 -3.13
N ARG A 64 -2.15 19.19 -1.96
CA ARG A 64 -3.41 18.45 -1.93
C ARG A 64 -4.56 19.29 -2.49
N ASP A 65 -5.33 18.71 -3.38
CA ASP A 65 -6.55 19.31 -3.91
C ASP A 65 -7.79 18.82 -3.17
N ALA A 66 -7.76 17.57 -2.70
CA ALA A 66 -8.85 16.95 -1.95
C ALA A 66 -8.27 16.06 -0.84
N TRP A 67 -9.07 15.78 0.17
CA TRP A 67 -8.70 14.89 1.28
C TRP A 67 -9.92 14.24 1.90
N GLY A 68 -9.69 13.21 2.68
CA GLY A 68 -10.75 12.48 3.33
C GLY A 68 -10.25 11.35 4.22
N THR A 69 -11.14 10.42 4.46
CA THR A 69 -10.87 9.21 5.22
C THR A 69 -11.35 7.98 4.48
N CYS A 70 -10.71 6.87 4.73
CA CYS A 70 -11.18 5.57 4.30
C CYS A 70 -11.20 4.59 5.47
N SER A 71 -12.12 3.64 5.40
CA SER A 71 -12.17 2.47 6.26
C SER A 71 -11.99 1.22 5.42
N VAL A 72 -11.25 0.26 5.96
CA VAL A 72 -10.92 -0.97 5.22
C VAL A 72 -11.31 -2.17 6.05
N GLU A 73 -12.01 -3.09 5.42
CA GLU A 73 -12.37 -4.38 5.97
C GLU A 73 -11.98 -5.47 4.95
N GLY A 74 -10.95 -6.25 5.30
CA GLY A 74 -10.37 -7.21 4.36
C GLY A 74 -9.86 -6.55 3.09
N ASN A 75 -10.49 -6.82 1.96
CA ASN A 75 -10.21 -6.24 0.64
C ASN A 75 -11.28 -5.24 0.17
N THR A 76 -12.12 -4.77 1.07
CA THR A 76 -13.14 -3.76 0.78
C THR A 76 -12.76 -2.45 1.45
N VAL A 77 -12.74 -1.37 0.68
CA VAL A 77 -12.48 -0.01 1.14
C VAL A 77 -13.71 0.86 0.94
N THR A 78 -14.02 1.67 1.95
CA THR A 78 -15.03 2.73 1.86
C THR A 78 -14.32 4.07 1.95
N ILE A 79 -14.53 4.92 0.96
CA ILE A 79 -13.87 6.21 0.78
C ILE A 79 -14.89 7.35 1.00
N ILE A 80 -14.53 8.32 1.82
CA ILE A 80 -15.33 9.51 2.07
C ILE A 80 -14.42 10.74 1.91
N GLY A 81 -14.76 11.60 0.95
CA GLY A 81 -14.13 12.92 0.84
C GLY A 81 -14.67 13.84 1.92
N THR A 82 -13.79 14.49 2.67
CA THR A 82 -14.15 15.40 3.78
C THR A 82 -13.82 16.86 3.49
N GLY A 83 -13.03 17.15 2.48
CA GLY A 83 -12.67 18.52 2.13
C GLY A 83 -11.94 18.64 0.80
N GLY A 84 -11.66 19.90 0.44
CA GLY A 84 -11.00 20.27 -0.81
C GLY A 84 -11.93 20.40 -1.99
N THR A 85 -11.38 20.24 -3.18
CA THR A 85 -12.13 20.26 -4.45
C THR A 85 -13.02 19.03 -4.53
N VAL A 86 -14.32 19.24 -4.37
CA VAL A 86 -15.30 18.16 -4.43
C VAL A 86 -16.26 18.44 -5.60
N PRO A 87 -16.32 17.54 -6.59
CA PRO A 87 -17.28 17.69 -7.69
C PRO A 87 -18.71 17.73 -7.18
N LYS A 88 -19.59 18.45 -7.91
CA LYS A 88 -21.01 18.50 -7.60
C LYS A 88 -21.60 17.08 -7.52
N GLY A 89 -22.34 16.80 -6.45
CA GLY A 89 -22.93 15.47 -6.19
C GLY A 89 -22.00 14.46 -5.54
N CYS A 90 -20.75 14.83 -5.26
CA CYS A 90 -19.77 13.97 -4.61
C CYS A 90 -19.54 14.28 -3.13
N ALA A 91 -19.95 15.47 -2.66
CA ALA A 91 -19.75 15.91 -1.29
C ALA A 91 -20.41 14.95 -0.28
N LYS A 92 -19.65 14.52 0.72
CA LYS A 92 -20.12 13.64 1.80
C LYS A 92 -20.69 12.29 1.33
N THR A 93 -20.46 11.89 0.08
CA THR A 93 -20.88 10.59 -0.42
C THR A 93 -19.84 9.53 -0.16
N LYS A 94 -20.30 8.31 0.17
CA LYS A 94 -19.43 7.15 0.35
C LYS A 94 -19.23 6.42 -0.97
N GLY A 95 -17.98 6.08 -1.27
CA GLY A 95 -17.63 5.17 -2.35
C GLY A 95 -17.07 3.87 -1.78
N SER A 96 -17.62 2.74 -2.21
CA SER A 96 -17.15 1.42 -1.80
C SER A 96 -16.55 0.68 -2.98
N TYR A 97 -15.37 0.10 -2.75
CA TYR A 97 -14.59 -0.60 -3.76
C TYR A 97 -14.00 -1.88 -3.20
N HIS A 98 -13.90 -2.86 -4.04
CA HIS A 98 -13.06 -4.01 -3.80
C HIS A 98 -11.67 -3.73 -4.35
N PHE A 99 -10.60 -4.11 -3.66
CA PHE A 99 -9.24 -3.87 -4.14
C PHE A 99 -8.39 -5.13 -4.12
N THR A 100 -7.40 -5.14 -5.01
CA THR A 100 -6.31 -6.10 -5.02
C THR A 100 -4.98 -5.35 -4.97
N ARG A 101 -4.06 -5.85 -4.17
CA ARG A 101 -2.68 -5.36 -4.10
C ARG A 101 -1.74 -6.42 -4.60
N SER A 102 -0.89 -6.07 -5.56
CA SER A 102 0.20 -6.91 -6.03
C SER A 102 1.50 -6.10 -5.98
N LYS A 103 2.34 -6.38 -4.99
CA LYS A 103 3.64 -5.70 -4.79
C LYS A 103 3.52 -4.16 -4.82
N ASP A 104 3.80 -3.53 -5.95
CA ASP A 104 3.79 -2.07 -6.12
C ASP A 104 2.60 -1.57 -6.94
N THR A 105 1.57 -2.38 -7.12
CA THR A 105 0.35 -2.04 -7.85
C THR A 105 -0.89 -2.22 -7.01
N LEU A 106 -1.87 -1.35 -7.22
CA LEU A 106 -3.23 -1.45 -6.68
C LEU A 106 -4.24 -1.39 -7.81
N HIS A 107 -5.26 -2.20 -7.70
CA HIS A 107 -6.42 -2.18 -8.59
C HIS A 107 -7.71 -2.16 -7.77
N PHE A 108 -8.64 -1.29 -8.15
CA PHE A 108 -9.94 -1.15 -7.48
C PHE A 108 -11.08 -1.49 -8.43
N THR A 109 -12.02 -2.26 -7.92
CA THR A 109 -13.26 -2.60 -8.62
C THR A 109 -14.44 -1.95 -7.90
N LEU A 110 -15.29 -1.26 -8.63
CA LEU A 110 -16.45 -0.56 -8.08
C LEU A 110 -17.44 -1.55 -7.45
N ILE A 111 -17.85 -1.27 -6.21
CA ILE A 111 -19.02 -1.89 -5.58
C ILE A 111 -20.19 -0.91 -5.68
N LYS A 112 -20.05 0.30 -5.12
CA LYS A 112 -21.06 1.35 -5.16
C LYS A 112 -20.43 2.71 -4.91
N ASP A 113 -20.63 3.66 -5.80
CA ASP A 113 -20.21 5.05 -5.62
C ASP A 113 -21.06 5.99 -6.47
N PRO A 114 -21.80 6.94 -5.88
CA PRO A 114 -22.58 7.91 -6.62
C PRO A 114 -21.73 8.99 -7.30
N CYS A 115 -20.46 9.14 -6.91
CA CYS A 115 -19.54 10.12 -7.47
C CYS A 115 -18.83 9.57 -8.71
N LYS A 116 -19.37 9.85 -9.90
CA LYS A 116 -18.84 9.34 -11.18
C LYS A 116 -17.37 9.71 -11.42
N LEU A 117 -16.95 10.92 -11.03
CA LEU A 117 -15.56 11.36 -11.20
C LEU A 117 -14.61 10.59 -10.29
N ARG A 118 -15.02 10.29 -9.05
CA ARG A 118 -14.24 9.43 -8.16
C ARG A 118 -14.13 8.02 -8.72
N VAL A 119 -15.23 7.44 -9.19
CA VAL A 119 -15.22 6.13 -9.86
C VAL A 119 -14.21 6.08 -10.98
N LYS A 120 -14.25 7.07 -11.88
CA LYS A 120 -13.34 7.14 -13.03
C LYS A 120 -11.87 7.18 -12.59
N ASN A 121 -11.55 7.92 -11.55
CA ASN A 121 -10.18 8.06 -11.05
C ASN A 121 -9.72 6.82 -10.27
N VAL A 122 -10.54 6.36 -9.32
CA VAL A 122 -10.19 5.26 -8.42
C VAL A 122 -10.02 3.93 -9.16
N THR A 123 -10.83 3.67 -10.18
CA THR A 123 -10.79 2.40 -10.94
C THR A 123 -9.67 2.31 -11.97
N LEU A 124 -8.83 3.32 -12.09
CA LEU A 124 -7.57 3.20 -12.84
C LEU A 124 -6.56 2.34 -12.08
N ASP A 125 -5.56 1.84 -12.79
CA ASP A 125 -4.46 1.15 -12.13
C ASP A 125 -3.55 2.14 -11.43
N TRP A 126 -3.14 1.79 -10.22
CA TRP A 126 -2.26 2.60 -9.38
C TRP A 126 -0.92 1.89 -9.20
N THR A 127 0.13 2.66 -9.27
CA THR A 127 1.49 2.21 -8.99
C THR A 127 2.08 3.00 -7.84
N ARG A 128 2.94 2.36 -7.07
CA ARG A 128 3.64 3.03 -5.98
C ARG A 128 4.56 4.13 -6.54
N LYS A 129 4.52 5.29 -5.89
CA LYS A 129 5.38 6.42 -6.23
C LYS A 129 6.68 6.36 -5.43
#